data_1d835333f55553c31d0cd0dcdcb0ca7b
#
_entry.id   1d835333f55553c31d0cd0dcdcb0ca7b
#
_cell.length_a   1.000
_cell.length_b   1.000
_cell.length_c   1.000
_cell.angle_alpha   90.00
_cell.angle_beta   90.00
_cell.angle_gamma   90.00
#
_symmetry.space_group_name_H-M   'P 1'
#
loop_
_entity.id
_entity.type
_entity.pdbx_description
1 polymer ?
#
loop_
_entity_poly.entity_id
_entity_poly.type
_entity_poly.pdbx_seq_one_letter_code
_entity_poly.pdbx_strand_id
1 'polypeptide(L)'
;MKKVFITLLVVLGSFAVEAQELKWETDINKAIKVSNKTKKPMLLFFTGSDWCGWCIRLQKEVLKTPEFAKWATKNVVLVELDFPRGKQQSDIIKKQNNDLQQIFGIQGFPTVWFATANVKSGKPSYTGIGNTGYVAGGPTAWLNVANGILKNK
;
A
#
# COMPACT_ATOMS: atom_id res chain seq x y z
N MET A 1 -26.74 -8.76 62.18
CA MET A 1 -26.74 -9.30 60.81
C MET A 1 -26.24 -8.20 59.91
N LYS A 2 -24.93 -8.24 59.53
CA LYS A 2 -24.30 -7.23 58.66
C LYS A 2 -24.44 -7.70 57.20
N LYS A 3 -25.22 -6.96 56.42
CA LYS A 3 -25.34 -7.19 54.97
C LYS A 3 -24.14 -6.61 54.25
N VAL A 4 -23.26 -7.47 53.72
CA VAL A 4 -22.12 -7.06 52.87
C VAL A 4 -22.63 -6.90 51.45
N PHE A 5 -22.71 -5.66 50.96
CA PHE A 5 -22.94 -5.38 49.54
C PHE A 5 -21.62 -5.51 48.80
N ILE A 6 -21.45 -6.58 48.01
CA ILE A 6 -20.34 -6.72 47.07
C ILE A 6 -20.70 -5.95 45.83
N THR A 7 -20.11 -4.76 45.63
CA THR A 7 -20.22 -3.97 44.44
C THR A 7 -19.27 -4.56 43.37
N LEU A 8 -19.83 -5.29 42.40
CA LEU A 8 -19.08 -5.82 41.28
C LEU A 8 -18.72 -4.67 40.33
N LEU A 9 -17.48 -4.22 40.36
CA LEU A 9 -16.95 -3.20 39.47
C LEU A 9 -16.64 -3.84 38.09
N VAL A 10 -17.56 -3.69 37.15
CA VAL A 10 -17.33 -4.12 35.76
C VAL A 10 -16.43 -3.09 35.11
N VAL A 11 -15.14 -3.39 34.99
CA VAL A 11 -14.18 -2.61 34.23
C VAL A 11 -14.42 -2.93 32.75
N LEU A 12 -15.18 -2.09 32.05
CA LEU A 12 -15.29 -2.07 30.61
C LEU A 12 -13.95 -1.59 30.03
N GLY A 13 -13.05 -2.52 29.75
CA GLY A 13 -11.83 -2.25 29.00
C GLY A 13 -12.21 -1.84 27.58
N SER A 14 -12.19 -0.55 27.31
CA SER A 14 -12.26 -0.03 25.94
C SER A 14 -11.00 -0.47 25.22
N PHE A 15 -11.09 -1.52 24.42
CA PHE A 15 -10.07 -1.84 23.43
C PHE A 15 -10.10 -0.73 22.36
N ALA A 16 -9.29 0.30 22.56
CA ALA A 16 -8.97 1.21 21.50
C ALA A 16 -8.26 0.37 20.42
N VAL A 17 -8.97 0.03 19.34
CA VAL A 17 -8.36 -0.48 18.12
C VAL A 17 -7.59 0.69 17.54
N GLU A 18 -6.33 0.82 17.93
CA GLU A 18 -5.40 1.72 17.31
C GLU A 18 -5.30 1.29 15.85
N ALA A 19 -5.83 2.10 14.94
CA ALA A 19 -5.69 1.87 13.51
C ALA A 19 -4.19 1.92 13.21
N GLN A 20 -3.58 0.76 13.00
CA GLN A 20 -2.15 0.66 12.70
C GLN A 20 -1.88 1.46 11.44
N GLU A 21 -1.14 2.57 11.58
CA GLU A 21 -0.79 3.45 10.48
C GLU A 21 0.01 2.64 9.44
N LEU A 22 -0.48 2.63 8.19
CA LEU A 22 0.15 1.87 7.11
C LEU A 22 1.49 2.48 6.76
N LYS A 23 2.52 1.67 6.77
CA LYS A 23 3.84 2.08 6.34
C LYS A 23 3.97 1.99 4.82
N TRP A 24 4.07 3.14 4.18
CA TRP A 24 4.41 3.26 2.76
C TRP A 24 5.91 3.50 2.62
N GLU A 25 6.58 2.63 1.88
CA GLU A 25 7.98 2.84 1.51
C GLU A 25 8.04 3.74 0.26
N THR A 26 9.04 4.62 0.24
CA THR A 26 9.34 5.46 -0.94
C THR A 26 10.66 5.02 -1.62
N ASP A 27 11.47 4.26 -0.91
CA ASP A 27 12.71 3.66 -1.40
C ASP A 27 12.45 2.22 -1.82
N ILE A 28 12.57 1.95 -3.12
CA ILE A 28 12.31 0.62 -3.69
C ILE A 28 13.25 -0.45 -3.15
N ASN A 29 14.49 -0.11 -2.82
CA ASN A 29 15.45 -1.07 -2.29
C ASN A 29 15.07 -1.54 -0.88
N LYS A 30 14.50 -0.63 -0.07
CA LYS A 30 13.92 -1.00 1.24
C LYS A 30 12.72 -1.90 1.06
N ALA A 31 11.81 -1.55 0.16
CA ALA A 31 10.62 -2.34 -0.14
C ALA A 31 10.99 -3.75 -0.62
N ILE A 32 11.95 -3.90 -1.51
CA ILE A 32 12.45 -5.20 -1.99
C ILE A 32 12.98 -6.05 -0.83
N LYS A 33 13.77 -5.46 0.07
CA LYS A 33 14.28 -6.19 1.24
C LYS A 33 13.14 -6.71 2.12
N VAL A 34 12.13 -5.88 2.39
CA VAL A 34 10.95 -6.26 3.18
C VAL A 34 10.15 -7.34 2.44
N SER A 35 9.90 -7.16 1.15
CA SER A 35 9.18 -8.10 0.30
C SER A 35 9.84 -9.49 0.31
N ASN A 36 11.15 -9.54 0.10
CA ASN A 36 11.90 -10.80 0.08
C ASN A 36 11.95 -11.48 1.46
N LYS A 37 12.03 -10.70 2.54
CA LYS A 37 12.00 -11.22 3.92
C LYS A 37 10.62 -11.77 4.29
N THR A 38 9.56 -11.05 3.94
CA THR A 38 8.18 -11.41 4.34
C THR A 38 7.47 -12.31 3.33
N LYS A 39 8.07 -12.54 2.15
CA LYS A 39 7.48 -13.28 1.02
C LYS A 39 6.17 -12.67 0.51
N LYS A 40 5.94 -11.39 0.78
CA LYS A 40 4.80 -10.64 0.26
C LYS A 40 5.19 -9.90 -1.01
N PRO A 41 4.35 -9.86 -2.05
CA PRO A 41 4.58 -9.00 -3.20
C PRO A 41 4.52 -7.52 -2.80
N MET A 42 5.16 -6.69 -3.58
CA MET A 42 5.03 -5.23 -3.47
C MET A 42 3.78 -4.76 -4.19
N LEU A 43 3.08 -3.79 -3.59
CA LEU A 43 2.07 -2.97 -4.24
C LEU A 43 2.74 -1.65 -4.58
N LEU A 44 2.99 -1.41 -5.87
CA LEU A 44 3.65 -0.22 -6.41
C LEU A 44 2.57 0.77 -6.86
N PHE A 45 2.36 1.83 -6.09
CA PHE A 45 1.38 2.87 -6.38
C PHE A 45 2.04 4.04 -7.10
N PHE A 46 1.87 4.10 -8.42
CA PHE A 46 2.29 5.22 -9.26
C PHE A 46 1.23 6.32 -9.19
N THR A 47 1.62 7.49 -8.68
CA THR A 47 0.69 8.56 -8.33
C THR A 47 1.24 9.95 -8.62
N GLY A 48 0.35 10.92 -8.79
CA GLY A 48 0.65 12.35 -8.76
C GLY A 48 -0.07 12.99 -7.58
N SER A 49 0.56 12.93 -6.40
CA SER A 49 -0.09 13.18 -5.10
C SER A 49 -0.73 14.57 -4.96
N ASP A 50 -0.23 15.57 -5.69
CA ASP A 50 -0.66 16.96 -5.57
C ASP A 50 -1.41 17.52 -6.79
N TRP A 51 -1.58 16.72 -7.86
CA TRP A 51 -2.25 17.18 -9.07
C TRP A 51 -3.21 16.16 -9.71
N CYS A 52 -3.05 14.85 -9.41
CA CYS A 52 -3.84 13.80 -10.05
C CYS A 52 -5.15 13.57 -9.29
N GLY A 53 -6.27 14.10 -9.78
CA GLY A 53 -7.58 13.98 -9.12
C GLY A 53 -8.03 12.54 -8.89
N TRP A 54 -7.80 11.64 -9.84
CA TRP A 54 -8.14 10.22 -9.70
C TRP A 54 -7.24 9.49 -8.69
N CYS A 55 -5.98 9.93 -8.52
CA CYS A 55 -5.08 9.41 -7.49
C CYS A 55 -5.54 9.80 -6.10
N ILE A 56 -5.92 11.08 -5.93
CA ILE A 56 -6.48 11.60 -4.68
C ILE A 56 -7.77 10.87 -4.32
N ARG A 57 -8.61 10.60 -5.32
CA ARG A 57 -9.85 9.86 -5.16
C ARG A 57 -9.59 8.40 -4.73
N LEU A 58 -8.67 7.69 -5.38
CA LEU A 58 -8.26 6.33 -4.99
C LEU A 58 -7.74 6.28 -3.56
N GLN A 59 -6.90 7.24 -3.18
CA GLN A 59 -6.42 7.33 -1.80
C GLN A 59 -7.57 7.50 -0.80
N LYS A 60 -8.49 8.44 -1.07
CA LYS A 60 -9.60 8.74 -0.16
C LYS A 60 -10.59 7.58 -0.04
N GLU A 61 -10.97 6.99 -1.17
CA GLU A 61 -12.04 5.99 -1.24
C GLU A 61 -11.57 4.57 -0.93
N VAL A 62 -10.27 4.29 -1.05
CA VAL A 62 -9.70 2.95 -0.90
C VAL A 62 -8.50 2.93 0.03
N LEU A 63 -7.38 3.56 -0.36
CA LEU A 63 -6.08 3.30 0.27
C LEU A 63 -5.97 3.81 1.72
N LYS A 64 -6.82 4.76 2.12
CA LYS A 64 -6.90 5.30 3.49
C LYS A 64 -8.02 4.68 4.33
N THR A 65 -8.68 3.64 3.84
CA THR A 65 -9.76 2.97 4.57
C THR A 65 -9.23 1.89 5.51
N PRO A 66 -9.92 1.62 6.63
CA PRO A 66 -9.56 0.53 7.54
C PRO A 66 -9.56 -0.84 6.87
N GLU A 67 -10.46 -1.07 5.91
CA GLU A 67 -10.55 -2.32 5.15
C GLU A 67 -9.30 -2.56 4.33
N PHE A 68 -8.82 -1.53 3.63
CA PHE A 68 -7.56 -1.59 2.89
C PHE A 68 -6.38 -1.80 3.85
N ALA A 69 -6.33 -1.09 4.97
CA ALA A 69 -5.25 -1.23 5.95
C ALA A 69 -5.13 -2.66 6.47
N LYS A 70 -6.25 -3.26 6.86
CA LYS A 70 -6.30 -4.64 7.33
C LYS A 70 -5.84 -5.64 6.27
N TRP A 71 -6.26 -5.45 5.03
CA TRP A 71 -5.88 -6.29 3.91
C TRP A 71 -4.41 -6.12 3.53
N ALA A 72 -3.93 -4.89 3.40
CA ALA A 72 -2.57 -4.57 2.96
C ALA A 72 -1.53 -5.11 3.93
N THR A 73 -1.73 -4.95 5.23
CA THR A 73 -0.84 -5.48 6.28
C THR A 73 -0.59 -6.98 6.13
N LYS A 74 -1.57 -7.73 5.66
CA LYS A 74 -1.45 -9.19 5.49
C LYS A 74 -0.84 -9.59 4.15
N ASN A 75 -1.12 -8.84 3.09
CA ASN A 75 -0.96 -9.33 1.72
C ASN A 75 0.20 -8.71 0.95
N VAL A 76 0.59 -7.47 1.25
CA VAL A 76 1.54 -6.71 0.40
C VAL A 76 2.53 -5.87 1.21
N VAL A 77 3.59 -5.44 0.54
CA VAL A 77 4.47 -4.35 0.97
C VAL A 77 4.10 -3.12 0.15
N LEU A 78 3.75 -2.03 0.81
CA LEU A 78 3.28 -0.81 0.16
C LEU A 78 4.44 0.06 -0.30
N VAL A 79 4.41 0.50 -1.56
CA VAL A 79 5.40 1.40 -2.14
C VAL A 79 4.70 2.55 -2.85
N GLU A 80 4.98 3.78 -2.44
CA GLU A 80 4.50 4.98 -3.11
C GLU A 80 5.56 5.51 -4.07
N LEU A 81 5.21 5.60 -5.33
CA LEU A 81 6.04 6.14 -6.42
C LEU A 81 5.37 7.43 -6.90
N ASP A 82 5.66 8.54 -6.20
CA ASP A 82 5.04 9.83 -6.44
C ASP A 82 5.77 10.63 -7.52
N PHE A 83 4.99 11.33 -8.35
CA PHE A 83 5.43 12.25 -9.39
C PHE A 83 4.82 13.64 -9.14
N PRO A 84 5.25 14.33 -8.07
CA PRO A 84 4.67 15.61 -7.67
C PRO A 84 5.05 16.73 -8.63
N ARG A 85 4.19 17.78 -8.71
CA ARG A 85 4.46 19.01 -9.45
C ARG A 85 4.81 20.18 -8.54
N GLY A 86 4.17 20.27 -7.38
CA GLY A 86 4.35 21.36 -6.42
C GLY A 86 5.22 21.01 -5.21
N LYS A 87 5.67 19.77 -5.08
CA LYS A 87 6.53 19.33 -3.97
C LYS A 87 7.93 19.00 -4.47
N GLN A 88 8.93 19.36 -3.67
CA GLN A 88 10.29 18.95 -3.96
C GLN A 88 10.50 17.47 -3.61
N GLN A 89 11.29 16.79 -4.42
CA GLN A 89 11.69 15.40 -4.25
C GLN A 89 13.18 15.28 -4.55
N SER A 90 13.91 14.42 -3.84
CA SER A 90 15.32 14.22 -4.10
C SER A 90 15.57 13.64 -5.49
N ASP A 91 16.70 13.95 -6.10
CA ASP A 91 17.05 13.47 -7.44
C ASP A 91 17.16 11.94 -7.50
N ILE A 92 17.58 11.32 -6.38
CA ILE A 92 17.65 9.86 -6.26
C ILE A 92 16.26 9.25 -6.39
N ILE A 93 15.27 9.80 -5.69
CA ILE A 93 13.89 9.30 -5.74
C ILE A 93 13.24 9.62 -7.10
N LYS A 94 13.46 10.81 -7.66
CA LYS A 94 12.99 11.15 -9.01
C LYS A 94 13.51 10.15 -10.04
N LYS A 95 14.82 9.89 -10.01
CA LYS A 95 15.43 8.93 -10.93
C LYS A 95 14.85 7.53 -10.74
N GLN A 96 14.76 7.04 -9.49
CA GLN A 96 14.15 5.75 -9.17
C GLN A 96 12.74 5.63 -9.74
N ASN A 97 11.89 6.64 -9.50
CA ASN A 97 10.50 6.61 -9.93
C ASN A 97 10.38 6.64 -11.46
N ASN A 98 11.21 7.44 -12.15
CA ASN A 98 11.27 7.46 -13.61
C ASN A 98 11.75 6.13 -14.20
N ASP A 99 12.77 5.51 -13.62
CA ASP A 99 13.25 4.20 -14.06
C ASP A 99 12.14 3.13 -13.90
N LEU A 100 11.43 3.12 -12.76
CA LEU A 100 10.32 2.19 -12.52
C LEU A 100 9.12 2.48 -13.43
N GLN A 101 8.82 3.75 -13.71
CA GLN A 101 7.79 4.12 -14.67
C GLN A 101 8.05 3.50 -16.04
N GLN A 102 9.30 3.52 -16.51
CA GLN A 102 9.69 2.90 -17.77
C GLN A 102 9.63 1.38 -17.72
N ILE A 103 10.17 0.77 -16.64
CA ILE A 103 10.19 -0.70 -16.47
C ILE A 103 8.78 -1.28 -16.48
N PHE A 104 7.82 -0.63 -15.82
CA PHE A 104 6.42 -1.07 -15.74
C PHE A 104 5.53 -0.50 -16.85
N GLY A 105 6.07 0.29 -17.78
CA GLY A 105 5.34 0.84 -18.92
C GLY A 105 4.16 1.73 -18.51
N ILE A 106 4.33 2.58 -17.49
CA ILE A 106 3.25 3.40 -16.93
C ILE A 106 2.91 4.54 -17.91
N GLN A 107 1.67 4.58 -18.37
CA GLN A 107 1.17 5.59 -19.31
C GLN A 107 0.19 6.58 -18.67
N GLY A 108 -0.22 6.36 -17.42
CA GLY A 108 -1.18 7.22 -16.73
C GLY A 108 -1.27 6.93 -15.24
N PHE A 109 -1.95 7.83 -14.53
CA PHE A 109 -2.13 7.77 -13.08
C PHE A 109 -3.61 7.83 -12.69
N PRO A 110 -4.03 7.14 -11.61
CA PRO A 110 -3.23 6.20 -10.84
C PRO A 110 -3.01 4.88 -11.57
N THR A 111 -1.85 4.28 -11.39
CA THR A 111 -1.61 2.88 -11.75
C THR A 111 -1.03 2.16 -10.53
N VAL A 112 -1.56 0.99 -10.22
CA VAL A 112 -1.10 0.14 -9.12
C VAL A 112 -0.63 -1.19 -9.71
N TRP A 113 0.66 -1.48 -9.60
CA TRP A 113 1.24 -2.76 -9.96
C TRP A 113 1.45 -3.64 -8.74
N PHE A 114 1.21 -4.93 -8.90
CA PHE A 114 1.66 -5.97 -7.98
C PHE A 114 2.87 -6.66 -8.61
N ALA A 115 3.97 -6.71 -7.87
CA ALA A 115 5.21 -7.26 -8.39
C ALA A 115 6.08 -7.87 -7.28
N THR A 116 6.96 -8.78 -7.69
CA THR A 116 8.09 -9.26 -6.88
C THR A 116 9.40 -8.79 -7.49
N ALA A 117 10.48 -8.88 -6.75
CA ALA A 117 11.80 -8.57 -7.27
C ALA A 117 12.85 -9.53 -6.73
N ASN A 118 13.76 -9.95 -7.62
CA ASN A 118 14.97 -10.67 -7.28
C ASN A 118 16.19 -9.74 -7.46
N VAL A 119 17.14 -9.82 -6.54
CA VAL A 119 18.39 -9.04 -6.64
C VAL A 119 19.53 -9.98 -7.01
N LYS A 120 20.09 -9.79 -8.21
CA LYS A 120 21.29 -10.49 -8.67
C LYS A 120 22.41 -9.48 -8.91
N SER A 121 23.58 -9.71 -8.30
CA SER A 121 24.74 -8.81 -8.42
C SER A 121 24.42 -7.33 -8.15
N GLY A 122 23.59 -7.08 -7.13
CA GLY A 122 23.20 -5.72 -6.73
C GLY A 122 22.14 -5.05 -7.63
N LYS A 123 21.68 -5.72 -8.70
CA LYS A 123 20.67 -5.19 -9.61
C LYS A 123 19.32 -5.89 -9.40
N PRO A 124 18.22 -5.14 -9.16
CA PRO A 124 16.90 -5.71 -9.06
C PRO A 124 16.34 -6.10 -10.44
N SER A 125 15.73 -7.28 -10.50
CA SER A 125 14.92 -7.75 -11.62
C SER A 125 13.49 -7.93 -11.14
N TYR A 126 12.54 -7.29 -11.79
CA TYR A 126 11.14 -7.27 -11.38
C TYR A 126 10.33 -8.29 -12.17
N THR A 127 9.38 -8.93 -11.46
CA THR A 127 8.37 -9.79 -12.07
C THR A 127 6.99 -9.20 -11.74
N GLY A 128 6.29 -8.69 -12.76
CA GLY A 128 4.93 -8.19 -12.62
C GLY A 128 3.94 -9.35 -12.47
N ILE A 129 3.00 -9.21 -11.53
CA ILE A 129 1.89 -10.16 -11.32
C ILE A 129 0.64 -9.66 -12.05
N GLY A 130 0.41 -8.35 -12.03
CA GLY A 130 -0.69 -7.67 -12.69
C GLY A 130 -0.87 -6.27 -12.17
N ASN A 131 -1.76 -5.51 -12.79
CA ASN A 131 -2.01 -4.12 -12.42
C ASN A 131 -3.50 -3.76 -12.44
N THR A 132 -3.83 -2.67 -11.79
CA THR A 132 -5.14 -2.02 -11.81
C THR A 132 -4.96 -0.51 -11.66
N GLY A 133 -6.07 0.23 -11.75
CA GLY A 133 -6.10 1.66 -11.47
C GLY A 133 -7.14 1.98 -10.41
N TYR A 134 -7.89 3.08 -10.65
CA TYR A 134 -9.08 3.38 -9.87
C TYR A 134 -10.22 2.43 -10.29
N VAL A 135 -10.89 1.86 -9.29
CA VAL A 135 -12.09 1.03 -9.46
C VAL A 135 -13.22 1.67 -8.63
N ALA A 136 -14.35 1.96 -9.26
CA ALA A 136 -15.51 2.49 -8.55
C ALA A 136 -16.13 1.42 -7.63
N GLY A 137 -16.74 1.85 -6.53
CA GLY A 137 -17.40 0.96 -5.57
C GLY A 137 -16.65 0.77 -4.26
N GLY A 138 -15.66 1.63 -4.00
CA GLY A 138 -14.95 1.69 -2.71
C GLY A 138 -14.00 0.53 -2.46
N PRO A 139 -13.60 0.30 -1.19
CA PRO A 139 -12.56 -0.65 -0.85
C PRO A 139 -12.93 -2.09 -1.22
N THR A 140 -14.16 -2.51 -1.03
CA THR A 140 -14.59 -3.89 -1.34
C THR A 140 -14.41 -4.22 -2.82
N ALA A 141 -14.88 -3.35 -3.72
CA ALA A 141 -14.76 -3.56 -5.16
C ALA A 141 -13.29 -3.59 -5.59
N TRP A 142 -12.49 -2.64 -5.11
CA TRP A 142 -11.07 -2.56 -5.42
C TRP A 142 -10.29 -3.77 -4.89
N LEU A 143 -10.56 -4.21 -3.65
CA LEU A 143 -9.91 -5.36 -3.04
C LEU A 143 -10.26 -6.68 -3.74
N ASN A 144 -11.47 -6.81 -4.30
CA ASN A 144 -11.83 -7.97 -5.11
C ASN A 144 -10.95 -8.07 -6.37
N VAL A 145 -10.71 -6.94 -7.05
CA VAL A 145 -9.79 -6.88 -8.19
C VAL A 145 -8.36 -7.23 -7.77
N ALA A 146 -7.87 -6.62 -6.70
CA ALA A 146 -6.53 -6.88 -6.17
C ALA A 146 -6.33 -8.37 -5.79
N ASN A 147 -7.30 -8.98 -5.13
CA ASN A 147 -7.27 -10.40 -4.78
C ASN A 147 -7.27 -11.29 -6.03
N GLY A 148 -8.03 -10.91 -7.07
CA GLY A 148 -8.00 -11.60 -8.37
C GLY A 148 -6.62 -11.59 -9.00
N ILE A 149 -5.94 -10.44 -9.01
CA ILE A 149 -4.58 -10.30 -9.53
C ILE A 149 -3.60 -11.18 -8.73
N LEU A 150 -3.67 -11.15 -7.40
CA LEU A 150 -2.75 -11.89 -6.53
C LEU A 150 -2.91 -13.42 -6.60
N LYS A 151 -4.03 -13.93 -7.12
CA LYS A 151 -4.21 -15.37 -7.36
C LYS A 151 -3.37 -15.89 -8.54
N ASN A 152 -2.91 -15.01 -9.42
CA ASN A 152 -2.06 -15.34 -10.57
C ASN A 152 -0.56 -15.42 -10.22
N LYS A 153 -0.24 -15.39 -8.93
CA LYS A 153 1.13 -15.43 -8.39
C LYS A 153 1.74 -16.84 -8.49
#